data_82769b26d63f7687e18e15ebae9c2788
#
_entry.id   82769b26d63f7687e18e15ebae9c2788
#
_cell.length_a   1.000
_cell.length_b   1.000
_cell.length_c   1.000
_cell.angle_alpha   90.00
_cell.angle_beta   90.00
_cell.angle_gamma   90.00
#
_symmetry.space_group_name_H-M   'P 1'
#
loop_
_entity.id
_entity.type
_entity.pdbx_description
1 polymer ?
#
loop_
_entity_poly.entity_id
_entity_poly.type
_entity_poly.pdbx_seq_one_letter_code
_entity_poly.pdbx_strand_id
1 'polypeptide(L)'
;MPWPTAARPHVPLCYKVVVRREFSAGGVVVRNLRGRPALAAIRPAGKPEGTWALPKGLIAPGERAEVTALREVREETGVEATPVEKLGDVRYVYTWDGERVFKVVSFFLFRYRAGRLGDIPPEHVHEVAETRWLPLEEAPELLAYKGEREMAAKALERLSR
;
A
#
# COMPACT_ATOMS: atom_id res chain seq x y z
N MET A 1 -43.25 47.55 29.95
CA MET A 1 -41.85 47.13 29.85
C MET A 1 -41.81 45.70 29.33
N PRO A 2 -41.45 45.49 28.08
CA PRO A 2 -41.28 44.13 27.62
C PRO A 2 -39.97 43.57 28.20
N TRP A 3 -40.01 42.33 28.66
CA TRP A 3 -38.85 41.58 29.13
C TRP A 3 -37.84 41.40 28.00
N PRO A 4 -36.53 41.50 28.26
CA PRO A 4 -35.54 41.19 27.25
C PRO A 4 -35.60 39.68 26.90
N THR A 5 -35.80 39.41 25.64
CA THR A 5 -35.77 38.06 25.10
C THR A 5 -34.35 37.54 25.31
N ALA A 6 -34.21 36.60 26.23
CA ALA A 6 -32.92 35.92 26.44
C ALA A 6 -32.48 35.25 25.14
N ALA A 7 -31.36 35.69 24.62
CA ALA A 7 -30.70 35.03 23.50
C ALA A 7 -30.44 33.57 23.88
N ARG A 8 -30.95 32.65 23.08
CA ARG A 8 -30.67 31.23 23.28
C ARG A 8 -29.15 31.04 23.13
N PRO A 9 -28.49 30.32 24.04
CA PRO A 9 -27.10 30.03 23.89
C PRO A 9 -26.90 29.24 22.59
N HIS A 10 -26.01 29.73 21.74
CA HIS A 10 -25.54 29.01 20.59
C HIS A 10 -24.83 27.75 21.10
N VAL A 11 -25.54 26.63 21.05
CA VAL A 11 -24.91 25.33 21.26
C VAL A 11 -24.05 25.07 20.02
N PRO A 12 -22.74 25.01 20.15
CA PRO A 12 -21.92 24.66 18.98
C PRO A 12 -22.36 23.27 18.54
N LEU A 13 -22.82 23.15 17.30
CA LEU A 13 -23.04 21.87 16.68
C LEU A 13 -21.68 21.16 16.69
N CYS A 14 -21.53 20.22 17.61
CA CYS A 14 -20.37 19.34 17.63
C CYS A 14 -20.51 18.41 16.43
N TYR A 15 -19.96 18.84 15.29
CA TYR A 15 -19.81 17.95 14.15
C TYR A 15 -18.85 16.85 14.58
N LYS A 16 -19.38 15.67 14.87
CA LYS A 16 -18.55 14.47 14.93
C LYS A 16 -17.94 14.29 13.55
N VAL A 17 -16.68 14.69 13.40
CA VAL A 17 -15.89 14.32 12.22
C VAL A 17 -15.77 12.79 12.27
N VAL A 18 -16.57 12.10 11.49
CA VAL A 18 -16.46 10.65 11.35
C VAL A 18 -15.20 10.41 10.52
N VAL A 19 -14.13 9.94 11.17
CA VAL A 19 -12.92 9.52 10.51
C VAL A 19 -13.08 8.05 10.16
N ARG A 20 -13.20 7.76 8.86
CA ARG A 20 -13.16 6.39 8.36
C ARG A 20 -11.73 5.87 8.49
N ARG A 21 -11.59 4.62 8.93
CA ARG A 21 -10.30 3.94 9.03
C ARG A 21 -10.23 2.81 8.00
N GLU A 22 -9.13 2.75 7.28
CA GLU A 22 -8.85 1.66 6.35
C GLU A 22 -7.52 1.00 6.68
N PHE A 23 -7.50 -0.32 6.63
CA PHE A 23 -6.31 -1.12 6.86
C PHE A 23 -6.01 -1.93 5.60
N SER A 24 -4.78 -1.80 5.12
CA SER A 24 -4.26 -2.51 3.96
C SER A 24 -2.96 -3.22 4.31
N ALA A 25 -2.56 -4.14 3.49
CA ALA A 25 -1.26 -4.79 3.57
C ALA A 25 -0.68 -4.96 2.18
N GLY A 26 0.63 -4.93 2.10
CA GLY A 26 1.36 -5.08 0.85
C GLY A 26 2.74 -5.68 1.04
N GLY A 27 3.43 -5.92 -0.05
CA GLY A 27 4.68 -6.64 -0.04
C GLY A 27 5.78 -6.01 -0.88
N VAL A 28 6.99 -6.10 -0.34
CA VAL A 28 8.24 -5.91 -1.08
C VAL A 28 8.77 -7.31 -1.38
N VAL A 29 8.55 -7.78 -2.61
CA VAL A 29 9.02 -9.09 -3.06
C VAL A 29 10.38 -8.92 -3.71
N VAL A 30 11.39 -9.54 -3.14
CA VAL A 30 12.77 -9.44 -3.63
C VAL A 30 13.21 -10.74 -4.31
N ARG A 31 13.86 -10.56 -5.44
CA ARG A 31 14.44 -11.63 -6.24
C ARG A 31 15.83 -11.23 -6.71
N ASN A 32 16.76 -12.18 -6.73
CA ASN A 32 18.04 -11.96 -7.36
C ASN A 32 17.91 -12.21 -8.86
N LEU A 33 18.18 -11.18 -9.67
CA LEU A 33 18.21 -11.25 -11.12
C LEU A 33 19.63 -10.98 -11.61
N ARG A 34 20.28 -12.00 -12.14
CA ARG A 34 21.65 -11.88 -12.68
C ARG A 34 22.65 -11.27 -11.70
N GLY A 35 22.58 -11.69 -10.43
CA GLY A 35 23.47 -11.21 -9.37
C GLY A 35 23.04 -9.87 -8.72
N ARG A 36 21.93 -9.29 -9.14
CA ARG A 36 21.38 -8.04 -8.57
C ARG A 36 20.01 -8.25 -7.96
N PRO A 37 19.77 -7.78 -6.72
CA PRO A 37 18.46 -7.83 -6.13
C PRO A 37 17.51 -6.86 -6.84
N ALA A 38 16.28 -7.33 -7.09
CA ALA A 38 15.20 -6.56 -7.68
C ALA A 38 13.92 -6.76 -6.90
N LEU A 39 13.05 -5.77 -6.89
CA LEU A 39 11.72 -5.87 -6.29
C LEU A 39 10.61 -5.81 -7.33
N ALA A 40 9.52 -6.50 -7.07
CA ALA A 40 8.34 -6.48 -7.91
C ALA A 40 7.54 -5.19 -7.70
N ALA A 41 7.39 -4.40 -8.74
CA ALA A 41 6.61 -3.17 -8.74
C ALA A 41 5.48 -3.24 -9.77
N ILE A 42 4.45 -2.46 -9.52
CA ILE A 42 3.29 -2.32 -10.39
C ILE A 42 3.08 -0.85 -10.77
N ARG A 43 2.48 -0.62 -11.92
CA ARG A 43 1.81 0.64 -12.22
C ARG A 43 0.31 0.39 -12.10
N PRO A 44 -0.36 0.98 -11.11
CA PRO A 44 -1.80 0.82 -10.97
C PRO A 44 -2.55 1.36 -12.20
N ALA A 45 -3.68 0.73 -12.53
CA ALA A 45 -4.52 1.19 -13.62
C ALA A 45 -4.93 2.66 -13.41
N GLY A 46 -4.95 3.44 -14.49
CA GLY A 46 -5.29 4.87 -14.45
C GLY A 46 -4.17 5.80 -14.02
N LYS A 47 -3.01 5.29 -13.62
CA LYS A 47 -1.85 6.11 -13.28
C LYS A 47 -0.95 6.34 -14.50
N PRO A 48 -0.29 7.52 -14.58
CA PRO A 48 0.63 7.83 -15.68
C PRO A 48 1.77 6.82 -15.79
N GLU A 49 2.32 6.69 -16.99
CA GLU A 49 3.55 5.93 -17.22
C GLU A 49 4.66 6.39 -16.27
N GLY A 50 5.42 5.43 -15.74
CA GLY A 50 6.48 5.70 -14.76
C GLY A 50 6.02 5.80 -13.32
N THR A 51 4.73 5.69 -13.03
CA THR A 51 4.22 5.67 -11.66
C THR A 51 4.35 4.26 -11.08
N TRP A 52 5.44 4.00 -10.41
CA TRP A 52 5.70 2.69 -9.79
C TRP A 52 5.21 2.66 -8.35
N ALA A 53 4.57 1.55 -8.00
CA ALA A 53 4.02 1.31 -6.67
C ALA A 53 4.30 -0.13 -6.23
N LEU A 54 4.22 -0.36 -4.93
CA LEU A 54 4.26 -1.70 -4.36
C LEU A 54 2.86 -2.33 -4.41
N PRO A 55 2.74 -3.64 -4.65
CA PRO A 55 1.47 -4.34 -4.57
C PRO A 55 0.91 -4.29 -3.16
N LYS A 56 -0.36 -3.93 -3.04
CA LYS A 56 -1.08 -3.82 -1.76
C LYS A 56 -2.59 -3.80 -1.97
N GLY A 57 -3.34 -4.12 -0.93
CA GLY A 57 -4.78 -4.02 -0.94
C GLY A 57 -5.40 -4.12 0.45
N LEU A 58 -6.70 -3.94 0.51
CA LEU A 58 -7.46 -3.95 1.76
C LEU A 58 -7.40 -5.30 2.45
N ILE A 59 -7.23 -5.28 3.77
CA ILE A 59 -7.31 -6.48 4.61
C ILE A 59 -8.78 -6.91 4.66
N ALA A 60 -9.03 -8.15 4.20
CA ALA A 60 -10.37 -8.71 4.25
C ALA A 60 -10.77 -9.06 5.70
N PRO A 61 -12.08 -9.04 6.02
CA PRO A 61 -12.55 -9.42 7.35
C PRO A 61 -11.99 -10.78 7.80
N GLY A 62 -11.36 -10.82 8.98
CA GLY A 62 -10.77 -12.03 9.55
C GLY A 62 -9.42 -12.43 8.95
N GLU A 63 -8.93 -11.73 7.95
CA GLU A 63 -7.64 -11.99 7.32
C GLU A 63 -6.51 -11.32 8.12
N ARG A 64 -5.38 -12.02 8.27
CA ARG A 64 -4.18 -11.44 8.88
C ARG A 64 -3.46 -10.58 7.84
N ALA A 65 -2.82 -9.49 8.29
CA ALA A 65 -2.12 -8.57 7.40
C ALA A 65 -1.07 -9.26 6.50
N GLU A 66 -0.28 -10.18 7.02
CA GLU A 66 0.70 -10.93 6.23
C GLU A 66 0.04 -11.79 5.14
N VAL A 67 -1.09 -12.42 5.46
CA VAL A 67 -1.85 -13.23 4.50
C VAL A 67 -2.43 -12.34 3.41
N THR A 68 -2.97 -11.18 3.78
CA THR A 68 -3.44 -10.17 2.82
C THR A 68 -2.31 -9.75 1.89
N ALA A 69 -1.15 -9.44 2.44
CA ALA A 69 0.01 -9.01 1.65
C ALA A 69 0.42 -10.06 0.62
N LEU A 70 0.49 -11.33 1.00
CA LEU A 70 0.80 -12.45 0.09
C LEU A 70 -0.27 -12.59 -1.01
N ARG A 71 -1.53 -12.48 -0.64
CA ARG A 71 -2.65 -12.55 -1.59
C ARG A 71 -2.60 -11.40 -2.60
N GLU A 72 -2.40 -10.18 -2.12
CA GLU A 72 -2.32 -9.00 -2.98
C GLU A 72 -1.09 -9.03 -3.91
N VAL A 73 0.04 -9.52 -3.43
CA VAL A 73 1.22 -9.75 -4.27
C VAL A 73 0.87 -10.66 -5.45
N ARG A 74 0.20 -11.77 -5.19
CA ARG A 74 -0.21 -12.71 -6.23
C ARG A 74 -1.23 -12.07 -7.18
N GLU A 75 -2.24 -11.40 -6.65
CA GLU A 75 -3.32 -10.78 -7.44
C GLU A 75 -2.81 -9.64 -8.33
N GLU A 76 -1.88 -8.84 -7.87
CA GLU A 76 -1.39 -7.66 -8.60
C GLU A 76 -0.12 -7.91 -9.42
N THR A 77 0.63 -8.96 -9.12
CA THR A 77 1.91 -9.23 -9.81
C THR A 77 2.00 -10.59 -10.49
N GLY A 78 1.19 -11.56 -10.08
CA GLY A 78 1.24 -12.93 -10.58
C GLY A 78 2.35 -13.78 -9.94
N VAL A 79 3.13 -13.23 -9.00
CA VAL A 79 4.19 -13.99 -8.35
C VAL A 79 3.76 -14.55 -7.00
N GLU A 80 4.35 -15.68 -6.65
CA GLU A 80 4.25 -16.32 -5.35
C GLU A 80 5.53 -16.05 -4.56
N ALA A 81 5.39 -15.75 -3.28
CA ALA A 81 6.49 -15.35 -2.44
C ALA A 81 6.46 -16.04 -1.08
N THR A 82 7.61 -16.09 -0.44
CA THR A 82 7.78 -16.65 0.91
C THR A 82 8.01 -15.51 1.90
N PRO A 83 7.30 -15.47 3.05
CA PRO A 83 7.50 -14.47 4.07
C PRO A 83 8.91 -14.46 4.64
N VAL A 84 9.46 -13.27 4.88
CA VAL A 84 10.72 -13.06 5.59
C VAL A 84 10.46 -12.34 6.91
N GLU A 85 9.99 -11.08 6.86
CA GLU A 85 9.68 -10.28 8.04
C GLU A 85 8.78 -9.09 7.72
N LYS A 86 8.19 -8.49 8.75
CA LYS A 86 7.47 -7.22 8.61
C LYS A 86 8.49 -6.07 8.50
N LEU A 87 8.27 -5.17 7.53
CA LEU A 87 9.09 -3.98 7.35
C LEU A 87 8.58 -2.79 8.17
N GLY A 88 7.29 -2.60 8.22
CA GLY A 88 6.68 -1.51 8.96
C GLY A 88 5.31 -1.11 8.44
N ASP A 89 4.77 -0.03 9.01
CA ASP A 89 3.49 0.53 8.64
C ASP A 89 3.68 1.92 8.02
N VAL A 90 2.91 2.20 6.97
CA VAL A 90 2.77 3.53 6.38
C VAL A 90 1.40 4.08 6.77
N ARG A 91 1.37 5.29 7.31
CA ARG A 91 0.14 5.95 7.74
C ARG A 91 -0.05 7.23 6.98
N TYR A 92 -1.26 7.47 6.46
CA TYR A 92 -1.62 8.72 5.82
C TYR A 92 -3.12 8.99 5.91
N VAL A 93 -3.48 10.26 5.70
CA VAL A 93 -4.86 10.72 5.67
C VAL A 93 -5.16 11.24 4.29
N TYR A 94 -6.29 10.86 3.73
CA TYR A 94 -6.79 11.40 2.48
C TYR A 94 -8.29 11.70 2.59
N THR A 95 -8.80 12.48 1.65
CA THR A 95 -10.22 12.80 1.57
C THR A 95 -10.83 12.06 0.39
N TRP A 96 -11.89 11.33 0.66
CA TRP A 96 -12.66 10.62 -0.36
C TRP A 96 -14.14 10.91 -0.13
N ASP A 97 -14.82 11.38 -1.19
CA ASP A 97 -16.26 11.70 -1.16
C ASP A 97 -16.66 12.57 0.05
N GLY A 98 -15.85 13.61 0.34
CA GLY A 98 -16.07 14.52 1.46
C GLY A 98 -15.74 13.97 2.84
N GLU A 99 -15.35 12.70 2.95
CA GLU A 99 -14.94 12.05 4.20
C GLU A 99 -13.42 12.01 4.36
N ARG A 100 -12.94 12.20 5.59
CA ARG A 100 -11.54 11.99 5.93
C ARG A 100 -11.32 10.50 6.18
N VAL A 101 -10.36 9.93 5.45
CA VAL A 101 -9.96 8.53 5.59
C VAL A 101 -8.56 8.47 6.18
N PHE A 102 -8.43 7.78 7.32
CA PHE A 102 -7.16 7.44 7.92
C PHE A 102 -6.77 6.04 7.47
N LYS A 103 -5.67 5.93 6.75
CA LYS A 103 -5.20 4.66 6.18
C LYS A 103 -3.88 4.20 6.79
N VAL A 104 -3.83 2.93 7.14
CA VAL A 104 -2.61 2.24 7.57
C VAL A 104 -2.33 1.11 6.58
N VAL A 105 -1.14 1.07 6.04
CA VAL A 105 -0.68 -0.01 5.17
C VAL A 105 0.50 -0.71 5.85
N SER A 106 0.33 -2.00 6.16
CA SER A 106 1.39 -2.84 6.71
C SER A 106 2.17 -3.49 5.58
N PHE A 107 3.47 -3.25 5.50
CA PHE A 107 4.35 -3.82 4.49
C PHE A 107 5.25 -4.91 5.05
N PHE A 108 5.40 -5.97 4.25
CA PHE A 108 6.20 -7.14 4.57
C PHE A 108 7.28 -7.38 3.51
N LEU A 109 8.41 -7.85 3.96
CA LEU A 109 9.47 -8.33 3.08
C LEU A 109 9.20 -9.80 2.73
N PHE A 110 9.18 -10.08 1.44
CA PHE A 110 9.00 -11.41 0.89
C PHE A 110 10.16 -11.78 -0.03
N ARG A 111 10.44 -13.06 -0.08
CA ARG A 111 11.36 -13.64 -1.06
C ARG A 111 10.56 -14.26 -2.20
N TYR A 112 10.92 -13.96 -3.43
CA TYR A 112 10.35 -14.62 -4.61
C TYR A 112 10.49 -16.13 -4.49
N ARG A 113 9.41 -16.85 -4.81
CA ARG A 113 9.38 -18.31 -4.83
C ARG A 113 9.08 -18.87 -6.21
N ALA A 114 8.04 -18.40 -6.86
CA ALA A 114 7.56 -18.93 -8.13
C ALA A 114 6.67 -17.92 -8.87
N GLY A 115 6.33 -18.24 -10.09
CA GLY A 115 5.44 -17.45 -10.92
C GLY A 115 6.17 -16.45 -11.80
N ARG A 116 5.49 -15.99 -12.85
CA ARG A 116 6.01 -15.00 -13.77
C ARG A 116 5.40 -13.63 -13.47
N LEU A 117 6.22 -12.64 -13.32
CA LEU A 117 5.76 -11.26 -13.15
C LEU A 117 4.90 -10.82 -14.35
N GLY A 118 3.70 -10.35 -14.07
CA GLY A 118 2.73 -9.98 -15.09
C GLY A 118 1.66 -11.05 -15.36
N ASP A 119 1.83 -12.24 -14.85
CA ASP A 119 0.88 -13.36 -14.99
C ASP A 119 -0.26 -13.21 -13.98
N ILE A 120 -0.98 -12.10 -14.10
CA ILE A 120 -2.02 -11.69 -13.17
C ILE A 120 -3.28 -12.52 -13.41
N PRO A 121 -3.95 -13.00 -12.31
CA PRO A 121 -5.23 -13.68 -12.44
C PRO A 121 -6.25 -12.85 -13.24
N PRO A 122 -7.03 -13.46 -14.15
CA PRO A 122 -7.92 -12.72 -15.06
C PRO A 122 -8.87 -11.74 -14.36
N GLU A 123 -9.35 -12.06 -13.17
CA GLU A 123 -10.24 -11.22 -12.37
C GLU A 123 -9.58 -9.94 -11.84
N HIS A 124 -8.24 -9.84 -11.86
CA HIS A 124 -7.46 -8.70 -11.36
C HIS A 124 -6.69 -7.93 -12.44
N VAL A 125 -6.75 -8.39 -13.70
CA VAL A 125 -5.97 -7.79 -14.81
C VAL A 125 -6.27 -6.30 -14.99
N HIS A 126 -7.50 -5.89 -14.70
CA HIS A 126 -7.94 -4.49 -14.87
C HIS A 126 -7.40 -3.54 -13.80
N GLU A 127 -6.86 -4.07 -12.71
CA GLU A 127 -6.34 -3.27 -11.59
C GLU A 127 -4.90 -2.78 -11.82
N VAL A 128 -4.16 -3.46 -12.70
CA VAL A 128 -2.73 -3.24 -12.94
C VAL A 128 -2.46 -3.00 -14.42
N ALA A 129 -1.87 -1.86 -14.75
CA ALA A 129 -1.52 -1.51 -16.13
C ALA A 129 -0.18 -2.09 -16.57
N GLU A 130 0.79 -2.21 -15.65
CA GLU A 130 2.15 -2.65 -15.96
C GLU A 130 2.81 -3.26 -14.72
N THR A 131 3.71 -4.22 -14.94
CA THR A 131 4.53 -4.82 -13.89
C THR A 131 6.00 -4.75 -14.29
N ARG A 132 6.90 -4.57 -13.32
CA ARG A 132 8.32 -4.53 -13.58
C ARG A 132 9.14 -4.97 -12.37
N TRP A 133 10.23 -5.66 -12.60
CA TRP A 133 11.28 -5.84 -11.62
C TRP A 133 12.15 -4.60 -11.60
N LEU A 134 12.08 -3.84 -10.51
CA LEU A 134 12.93 -2.67 -10.30
C LEU A 134 14.21 -3.08 -9.57
N PRO A 135 15.39 -2.59 -9.97
CA PRO A 135 16.59 -2.77 -9.17
C PRO A 135 16.34 -2.26 -7.75
N LEU A 136 16.63 -3.09 -6.75
CA LEU A 136 16.33 -2.74 -5.35
C LEU A 136 17.07 -1.47 -4.90
N GLU A 137 18.33 -1.30 -5.35
CA GLU A 137 19.12 -0.11 -5.05
C GLU A 137 18.51 1.19 -5.57
N GLU A 138 17.78 1.12 -6.69
CA GLU A 138 17.13 2.27 -7.32
C GLU A 138 15.67 2.46 -6.88
N ALA A 139 15.04 1.43 -6.33
CA ALA A 139 13.64 1.46 -5.96
C ALA A 139 13.26 2.60 -5.00
N PRO A 140 14.10 2.99 -3.99
CA PRO A 140 13.81 4.14 -3.15
C PRO A 140 13.69 5.48 -3.90
N GLU A 141 14.20 5.57 -5.12
CA GLU A 141 14.06 6.74 -5.98
C GLU A 141 12.98 6.57 -7.04
N LEU A 142 12.76 5.34 -7.51
CA LEU A 142 11.82 5.04 -8.60
C LEU A 142 10.38 4.95 -8.16
N LEU A 143 10.12 4.51 -6.92
CA LEU A 143 8.75 4.41 -6.39
C LEU A 143 8.13 5.79 -6.22
N ALA A 144 6.85 5.91 -6.59
CA ALA A 144 6.15 7.20 -6.61
C ALA A 144 5.80 7.73 -5.22
N TYR A 145 5.56 6.84 -4.25
CA TYR A 145 5.00 7.22 -2.96
C TYR A 145 6.06 7.18 -1.85
N LYS A 146 6.11 8.24 -1.05
CA LYS A 146 7.12 8.40 0.01
C LYS A 146 7.19 7.21 0.96
N GLY A 147 6.06 6.76 1.48
CA GLY A 147 6.02 5.62 2.42
C GLY A 147 6.53 4.33 1.80
N GLU A 148 6.25 4.10 0.52
CA GLU A 148 6.73 2.93 -0.20
C GLU A 148 8.23 3.02 -0.50
N ARG A 149 8.75 4.21 -0.80
CA ARG A 149 10.20 4.43 -0.93
C ARG A 149 10.93 4.10 0.38
N GLU A 150 10.36 4.47 1.51
CA GLU A 150 10.90 4.13 2.84
C GLU A 150 10.91 2.61 3.07
N MET A 151 9.87 1.91 2.65
CA MET A 151 9.81 0.45 2.75
C MET A 151 10.86 -0.24 1.86
N ALA A 152 11.06 0.25 0.64
CA ALA A 152 12.11 -0.25 -0.24
C ALA A 152 13.51 -0.02 0.36
N ALA A 153 13.74 1.14 0.95
CA ALA A 153 15.00 1.44 1.63
C ALA A 153 15.24 0.52 2.84
N LYS A 154 14.21 0.21 3.61
CA LYS A 154 14.29 -0.76 4.70
C LYS A 154 14.61 -2.18 4.20
N ALA A 155 13.99 -2.59 3.10
CA ALA A 155 14.28 -3.89 2.49
C ALA A 155 15.74 -3.97 2.04
N LEU A 156 16.25 -2.93 1.40
CA LEU A 156 17.65 -2.84 0.98
C LEU A 156 18.59 -2.96 2.18
N GLU A 157 18.31 -2.24 3.26
CA GLU A 157 19.07 -2.30 4.51
C GLU A 157 19.08 -3.72 5.11
N ARG A 158 17.92 -4.39 5.16
CA ARG A 158 17.80 -5.75 5.72
C ARG A 158 18.61 -6.78 4.94
N LEU A 159 18.66 -6.64 3.61
CA LEU A 159 19.37 -7.57 2.73
C LEU A 159 20.88 -7.31 2.64
N SER A 160 21.33 -6.15 3.13
CA SER A 160 22.75 -5.77 3.16
C SER A 160 23.46 -6.18 4.46
N ARG A 161 22.75 -6.80 5.39
CA ARG A 161 23.28 -7.28 6.69
C ARG A 161 23.88 -8.67 6.58
#